data_119750e54077a862d0b13178b887346f
#
_entry.id   119750e54077a862d0b13178b887346f
#
_cell.length_a   1.000
_cell.length_b   1.000
_cell.length_c   1.000
_cell.angle_alpha   90.00
_cell.angle_beta   90.00
_cell.angle_gamma   90.00
#
_symmetry.space_group_name_H-M   'P 1'
#
loop_
_entity.id
_entity.type
_entity.pdbx_description
1 polymer ?
#
loop_
_entity_poly.entity_id
_entity_poly.type
_entity_poly.pdbx_seq_one_letter_code
_entity_poly.pdbx_strand_id
1 'polypeptide(L)'
;ALKEVGEVFTTPAFDRLIAPKPPSVKVGLSIKGNLVEISPLADEVPPDEVGALLSSYRRRQRFHQLKDGTLVKLSGANLSTLDRLASDLDLSEQQLNSGLIELPGGRAFLLDGELPDDGSDVVKDASFTEYIDDLKIIDPKSYEVPDSLKHILRPYQVEGFQWLNTLCDKGFGGILADEMGLGKSVQLIALLLSRYQRNTGEMGDGSLGPSLIVCPASLVYNWGAEFTKFAPSFNAVVVAGTKAERRTAIGRAFRADEPTVLITSYDLLRRDVDDYTANEQRFNVMALDEAQYIKNHTTKIAKAVKAVAADHRFALTGTPIENRLSELWSIFDFLMPGLLGSYKRFHERYELPISNARAADGSTAEGRAAAQVNPEAARVSRQLQSLVGVFIKRRLKSQVLTDLPDKLETTLTVRLAGEQRKLYAAHEQRLRMQLEHSEEADFNTSKIRILAELTKLRQICCDPRLLYADAKDQSAK
;
A
#
# COMPACT_ATOMS: atom_id res chain seq x y z
N ALA A 1 48.21 -1.41 21.09
CA ALA A 1 48.94 -2.66 21.33
C ALA A 1 50.45 -2.41 21.44
N LEU A 2 51.15 -1.89 20.35
CA LEU A 2 52.61 -1.67 20.42
C LEU A 2 53.00 -0.55 21.40
N LYS A 3 52.20 0.54 21.51
CA LYS A 3 52.43 1.62 22.51
C LYS A 3 52.21 1.21 23.95
N GLU A 4 51.59 0.06 24.22
CA GLU A 4 51.39 -0.50 25.56
C GLU A 4 52.57 -1.37 25.98
N VAL A 5 53.44 -1.73 25.04
CA VAL A 5 54.59 -2.64 25.26
C VAL A 5 55.94 -1.91 25.15
N GLY A 6 55.97 -0.71 24.54
CA GLY A 6 57.20 0.07 24.38
C GLY A 6 56.98 1.42 23.67
N GLU A 7 58.03 2.23 23.62
CA GLU A 7 58.01 3.49 22.87
C GLU A 7 57.96 3.22 21.36
N VAL A 8 56.97 3.76 20.70
CA VAL A 8 56.79 3.61 19.25
C VAL A 8 57.06 4.95 18.58
N PHE A 9 58.12 5.02 17.82
CA PHE A 9 58.44 6.19 16.98
C PHE A 9 57.81 6.02 15.58
N THR A 10 56.96 6.96 15.18
CA THR A 10 56.34 7.01 13.86
C THR A 10 56.89 8.19 13.07
N THR A 11 56.95 8.06 11.76
CA THR A 11 57.30 9.20 10.91
C THR A 11 56.06 10.09 10.68
N PRO A 12 56.21 11.40 10.45
CA PRO A 12 55.09 12.28 10.11
C PRO A 12 54.27 11.80 8.89
N ALA A 13 54.88 11.06 7.99
CA ALA A 13 54.20 10.45 6.84
C ALA A 13 53.31 9.28 7.30
N PHE A 14 53.75 8.48 8.28
CA PHE A 14 52.96 7.38 8.83
C PHE A 14 51.76 7.91 9.64
N ASP A 15 51.95 8.98 10.41
CA ASP A 15 50.90 9.59 11.22
C ASP A 15 49.82 10.24 10.34
N ARG A 16 50.15 10.66 9.14
CA ARG A 16 49.18 11.18 8.13
C ARG A 16 48.36 10.10 7.42
N LEU A 17 48.84 8.83 7.46
CA LEU A 17 48.13 7.71 6.86
C LEU A 17 46.87 7.28 7.64
N ILE A 18 46.75 7.70 8.90
CA ILE A 18 45.61 7.33 9.74
C ILE A 18 44.81 8.59 10.03
N ALA A 19 43.53 8.60 9.62
CA ALA A 19 42.62 9.69 9.95
C ALA A 19 42.57 9.92 11.47
N PRO A 20 42.73 11.16 11.94
CA PRO A 20 42.86 11.46 13.39
C PRO A 20 41.58 11.15 14.19
N LYS A 21 40.43 11.14 13.53
CA LYS A 21 39.13 10.85 14.14
C LYS A 21 38.42 9.72 13.41
N PRO A 22 37.58 8.94 14.11
CA PRO A 22 36.64 8.02 13.44
C PRO A 22 35.69 8.82 12.52
N PRO A 23 35.31 8.30 11.35
CA PRO A 23 34.41 8.98 10.45
C PRO A 23 33.02 9.09 11.07
N SER A 24 32.41 10.26 10.91
CA SER A 24 31.01 10.49 11.20
C SER A 24 30.31 10.88 9.90
N VAL A 25 29.28 10.15 9.54
CA VAL A 25 28.48 10.45 8.36
C VAL A 25 27.08 10.84 8.81
N LYS A 26 26.73 12.09 8.59
CA LYS A 26 25.37 12.60 8.78
C LYS A 26 24.55 12.39 7.51
N VAL A 27 23.25 12.39 7.64
CA VAL A 27 22.32 12.28 6.53
C VAL A 27 21.58 13.61 6.37
N GLY A 28 21.82 14.31 5.27
CA GLY A 28 21.04 15.48 4.88
C GLY A 28 19.77 15.08 4.15
N LEU A 29 18.64 15.69 4.48
CA LEU A 29 17.35 15.51 3.83
C LEU A 29 16.86 16.85 3.30
N SER A 30 16.54 16.90 2.01
CA SER A 30 15.94 18.06 1.33
C SER A 30 14.84 17.63 0.37
N ILE A 31 14.04 18.58 -0.07
CA ILE A 31 12.99 18.37 -1.07
C ILE A 31 13.27 19.24 -2.28
N LYS A 32 13.16 18.62 -3.46
CA LYS A 32 13.23 19.34 -4.74
C LYS A 32 12.07 18.91 -5.63
N GLY A 33 11.11 19.79 -5.80
CA GLY A 33 9.86 19.45 -6.47
C GLY A 33 9.10 18.35 -5.71
N ASN A 34 8.89 17.20 -6.32
CA ASN A 34 8.24 16.03 -5.70
C ASN A 34 9.21 14.89 -5.38
N LEU A 35 10.50 15.20 -5.23
CA LEU A 35 11.55 14.23 -4.91
C LEU A 35 12.17 14.57 -3.55
N VAL A 36 12.43 13.54 -2.75
CA VAL A 36 13.27 13.64 -1.56
C VAL A 36 14.71 13.42 -1.99
N GLU A 37 15.57 14.36 -1.69
CA GLU A 37 17.01 14.24 -1.88
C GLU A 37 17.68 13.84 -0.56
N ILE A 38 18.45 12.77 -0.59
CA ILE A 38 19.24 12.28 0.53
C ILE A 38 20.72 12.47 0.20
N SER A 39 21.41 13.22 1.04
CA SER A 39 22.84 13.48 0.88
C SER A 39 23.60 12.92 2.07
N PRO A 40 24.51 11.94 1.88
CA PRO A 40 25.49 11.58 2.91
C PRO A 40 26.47 12.73 3.13
N LEU A 41 26.43 13.32 4.31
CA LEU A 41 27.30 14.43 4.70
C LEU A 41 28.46 13.85 5.55
N ALA A 42 29.59 13.69 4.95
CA ALA A 42 30.80 13.17 5.59
C ALA A 42 31.90 14.24 5.59
N ASP A 43 32.42 14.60 6.76
CA ASP A 43 33.45 15.64 6.86
C ASP A 43 34.83 15.14 6.42
N GLU A 44 35.09 13.83 6.53
CA GLU A 44 36.44 13.25 6.34
C GLU A 44 36.49 12.14 5.28
N VAL A 45 35.37 11.88 4.59
CA VAL A 45 35.25 10.83 3.56
C VAL A 45 34.67 11.42 2.29
N PRO A 46 35.31 11.22 1.14
CA PRO A 46 34.76 11.64 -0.15
C PRO A 46 33.37 11.01 -0.40
N PRO A 47 32.40 11.76 -0.93
CA PRO A 47 31.03 11.25 -1.17
C PRO A 47 31.02 9.98 -2.03
N ASP A 48 31.94 9.87 -2.98
CA ASP A 48 32.07 8.72 -3.89
C ASP A 48 32.71 7.48 -3.24
N GLU A 49 33.02 7.53 -1.95
CA GLU A 49 33.59 6.41 -1.19
C GLU A 49 32.70 5.99 0.02
N VAL A 50 31.61 6.70 0.25
CA VAL A 50 30.71 6.43 1.40
C VAL A 50 30.10 5.03 1.32
N GLY A 51 29.74 4.56 0.14
CA GLY A 51 29.19 3.21 -0.06
C GLY A 51 30.22 2.11 0.24
N ALA A 52 31.48 2.30 -0.19
CA ALA A 52 32.57 1.37 0.09
C ALA A 52 32.92 1.34 1.58
N LEU A 53 32.91 2.52 2.24
CA LEU A 53 33.10 2.65 3.68
C LEU A 53 32.01 1.88 4.45
N LEU A 54 30.74 2.05 4.06
CA LEU A 54 29.61 1.35 4.68
C LEU A 54 29.69 -0.17 4.46
N SER A 55 30.14 -0.62 3.29
CA SER A 55 30.36 -2.04 3.01
C SER A 55 31.44 -2.63 3.94
N SER A 56 32.52 -1.89 4.19
CA SER A 56 33.59 -2.30 5.14
C SER A 56 33.09 -2.31 6.59
N TYR A 57 32.25 -1.35 6.97
CA TYR A 57 31.59 -1.30 8.27
C TYR A 57 30.68 -2.53 8.50
N ARG A 58 29.85 -2.89 7.53
CA ARG A 58 29.00 -4.10 7.57
C ARG A 58 29.79 -5.39 7.70
N ARG A 59 30.99 -5.44 7.10
CA ARG A 59 31.91 -6.58 7.21
C ARG A 59 32.68 -6.58 8.54
N ARG A 60 32.44 -5.62 9.44
CA ARG A 60 33.11 -5.46 10.73
C ARG A 60 34.64 -5.33 10.63
N GLN A 61 35.11 -4.71 9.56
CA GLN A 61 36.53 -4.41 9.42
C GLN A 61 36.95 -3.36 10.43
N ARG A 62 38.21 -3.42 10.89
CA ARG A 62 38.75 -2.43 11.84
C ARG A 62 39.15 -1.12 11.17
N PHE A 63 39.57 -1.18 9.92
CA PHE A 63 40.02 -0.07 9.12
C PHE A 63 39.43 -0.17 7.70
N HIS A 64 39.24 0.97 7.07
CA HIS A 64 38.92 1.11 5.66
C HIS A 64 39.99 1.98 5.01
N GLN A 65 40.46 1.62 3.82
CA GLN A 65 41.42 2.42 3.06
C GLN A 65 40.67 3.20 1.98
N LEU A 66 40.80 4.53 2.03
CA LEU A 66 40.29 5.41 1.00
C LEU A 66 41.17 5.34 -0.26
N LYS A 67 40.67 5.83 -1.39
CA LYS A 67 41.38 5.84 -2.68
C LYS A 67 42.70 6.64 -2.64
N ASP A 68 42.75 7.66 -1.78
CA ASP A 68 43.97 8.48 -1.56
C ASP A 68 45.02 7.77 -0.66
N GLY A 69 44.72 6.57 -0.21
CA GLY A 69 45.60 5.78 0.65
C GLY A 69 45.38 5.99 2.16
N THR A 70 44.55 6.93 2.57
CA THR A 70 44.25 7.22 3.97
C THR A 70 43.52 6.05 4.63
N LEU A 71 43.98 5.63 5.82
CA LEU A 71 43.35 4.60 6.62
C LEU A 71 42.37 5.21 7.63
N VAL A 72 41.12 4.88 7.47
CA VAL A 72 40.02 5.34 8.34
C VAL A 72 39.70 4.26 9.36
N LYS A 73 39.70 4.62 10.64
CA LYS A 73 39.37 3.68 11.73
C LYS A 73 37.87 3.54 11.89
N LEU A 74 37.33 2.34 11.69
CA LEU A 74 35.89 2.07 11.78
C LEU A 74 35.41 1.79 13.22
N SER A 75 36.31 1.46 14.14
CA SER A 75 35.94 1.31 15.57
C SER A 75 35.63 2.68 16.18
N GLY A 76 34.37 2.89 16.56
CA GLY A 76 33.85 4.18 17.01
C GLY A 76 33.29 5.11 15.91
N ALA A 77 33.22 4.62 14.65
CA ALA A 77 32.56 5.33 13.57
C ALA A 77 31.04 5.37 13.79
N ASN A 78 30.44 6.54 13.60
CA ASN A 78 28.99 6.69 13.67
C ASN A 78 28.38 6.53 12.27
N LEU A 79 28.11 5.27 11.89
CA LEU A 79 27.52 4.88 10.60
C LEU A 79 26.19 4.14 10.77
N SER A 80 25.70 4.02 11.99
CA SER A 80 24.50 3.22 12.30
C SER A 80 23.24 3.78 11.64
N THR A 81 23.10 5.09 11.60
CA THR A 81 21.96 5.77 10.98
C THR A 81 21.99 5.61 9.45
N LEU A 82 23.17 5.79 8.83
CA LEU A 82 23.32 5.55 7.40
C LEU A 82 23.12 4.08 7.04
N ASP A 83 23.61 3.15 7.84
CA ASP A 83 23.45 1.71 7.63
C ASP A 83 21.98 1.29 7.68
N ARG A 84 21.26 1.78 8.69
CA ARG A 84 19.81 1.55 8.83
C ARG A 84 19.07 2.12 7.63
N LEU A 85 19.33 3.38 7.27
CA LEU A 85 18.70 4.06 6.16
C LEU A 85 19.00 3.38 4.82
N ALA A 86 20.24 3.02 4.56
CA ALA A 86 20.64 2.28 3.37
C ALA A 86 19.95 0.91 3.30
N SER A 87 19.79 0.25 4.45
CA SER A 87 19.04 -1.00 4.55
C SER A 87 17.55 -0.80 4.34
N ASP A 88 16.96 0.24 4.93
CA ASP A 88 15.52 0.51 4.87
C ASP A 88 15.06 0.96 3.48
N LEU A 89 15.91 1.67 2.76
CA LEU A 89 15.62 2.18 1.42
C LEU A 89 16.13 1.29 0.28
N ASP A 90 16.81 0.19 0.60
CA ASP A 90 17.44 -0.71 -0.40
C ASP A 90 18.49 -0.02 -1.28
N LEU A 91 19.29 0.83 -0.67
CA LEU A 91 20.28 1.58 -1.42
C LEU A 91 21.48 0.69 -1.77
N SER A 92 21.81 0.67 -3.04
CA SER A 92 23.03 0.04 -3.54
C SER A 92 24.27 0.87 -3.20
N GLU A 93 25.43 0.23 -3.20
CA GLU A 93 26.71 0.91 -3.03
C GLU A 93 26.93 2.03 -4.10
N GLN A 94 26.49 1.80 -5.32
CA GLN A 94 26.56 2.80 -6.39
C GLN A 94 25.69 4.02 -6.09
N GLN A 95 24.48 3.83 -5.56
CA GLN A 95 23.62 4.96 -5.17
C GLN A 95 24.19 5.73 -3.99
N LEU A 96 24.80 5.07 -3.02
CA LEU A 96 25.48 5.74 -1.92
C LEU A 96 26.70 6.53 -2.36
N ASN A 97 27.41 6.04 -3.37
CA ASN A 97 28.59 6.70 -3.96
C ASN A 97 28.23 7.82 -4.93
N SER A 98 26.97 8.00 -5.33
CA SER A 98 26.55 9.13 -6.17
C SER A 98 26.53 10.47 -5.43
N GLY A 99 26.62 10.44 -4.10
CA GLY A 99 26.60 11.63 -3.24
C GLY A 99 25.24 12.31 -3.13
N LEU A 100 24.29 12.00 -4.01
CA LEU A 100 22.90 12.46 -3.96
C LEU A 100 21.97 11.32 -4.39
N ILE A 101 20.99 11.02 -3.54
CA ILE A 101 20.01 9.98 -3.78
C ILE A 101 18.65 10.63 -3.88
N GLU A 102 17.98 10.48 -5.02
CA GLU A 102 16.64 10.99 -5.25
C GLU A 102 15.60 9.87 -5.06
N LEU A 103 14.59 10.14 -4.25
CA LEU A 103 13.47 9.23 -3.98
C LEU A 103 12.13 9.93 -4.20
N PRO A 104 11.07 9.18 -4.54
CA PRO A 104 9.72 9.76 -4.62
C PRO A 104 9.32 10.46 -3.31
N GLY A 105 8.65 11.61 -3.41
CA GLY A 105 8.28 12.46 -2.27
C GLY A 105 7.47 11.76 -1.17
N GLY A 106 6.69 10.74 -1.52
CA GLY A 106 5.99 9.90 -0.53
C GLY A 106 6.91 9.21 0.47
N ARG A 107 8.21 9.02 0.13
CA ARG A 107 9.21 8.49 1.07
C ARG A 107 9.59 9.45 2.19
N ALA A 108 9.24 10.74 2.07
CA ALA A 108 9.48 11.73 3.12
C ALA A 108 8.83 11.34 4.45
N PHE A 109 7.62 10.77 4.42
CA PHE A 109 6.93 10.28 5.63
C PHE A 109 7.67 9.14 6.32
N LEU A 110 8.23 8.21 5.56
CA LEU A 110 9.05 7.13 6.11
C LEU A 110 10.29 7.70 6.79
N LEU A 111 10.96 8.64 6.14
CA LEU A 111 12.18 9.28 6.65
C LEU A 111 11.89 10.13 7.88
N ASP A 112 10.78 10.89 7.88
CA ASP A 112 10.38 11.70 9.03
C ASP A 112 10.04 10.85 10.26
N GLY A 113 9.34 9.73 10.08
CA GLY A 113 8.95 8.85 11.18
C GLY A 113 10.06 7.94 11.72
N GLU A 114 11.09 7.64 10.94
CA GLU A 114 12.14 6.69 11.30
C GLU A 114 13.43 7.34 11.79
N LEU A 115 13.68 8.56 11.39
CA LEU A 115 14.89 9.28 11.76
C LEU A 115 14.61 10.21 12.95
N PRO A 116 15.26 9.99 14.10
CA PRO A 116 15.03 10.80 15.28
C PRO A 116 15.45 12.25 15.05
N ASP A 117 14.70 13.17 15.62
CA ASP A 117 14.99 14.61 15.63
C ASP A 117 16.05 15.01 16.67
N ASP A 118 16.84 14.07 17.17
CA ASP A 118 17.85 14.32 18.21
C ASP A 118 19.07 15.12 17.72
N GLY A 119 19.07 15.50 16.44
CA GLY A 119 20.02 16.45 15.87
C GLY A 119 21.44 15.95 15.67
N SER A 120 21.75 14.68 16.02
CA SER A 120 23.13 14.20 15.98
C SER A 120 23.56 13.69 14.62
N ASP A 121 22.70 12.93 13.92
CA ASP A 121 23.07 12.19 12.71
C ASP A 121 22.24 12.54 11.48
N VAL A 122 21.16 13.32 11.63
CA VAL A 122 20.25 13.70 10.56
C VAL A 122 20.08 15.21 10.53
N VAL A 123 20.20 15.78 9.34
CA VAL A 123 19.98 17.20 9.08
C VAL A 123 18.79 17.33 8.13
N LYS A 124 17.64 17.72 8.67
CA LYS A 124 16.46 18.05 7.87
C LYS A 124 16.54 19.54 7.51
N ASP A 125 16.53 19.87 6.23
CA ASP A 125 16.49 21.26 5.82
C ASP A 125 15.07 21.86 5.94
N ALA A 126 14.96 23.16 5.73
CA ALA A 126 13.67 23.87 5.81
C ALA A 126 12.68 23.33 4.76
N SER A 127 13.15 23.02 3.55
CA SER A 127 12.30 22.51 2.47
C SER A 127 11.67 21.16 2.80
N PHE A 128 12.43 20.26 3.46
CA PHE A 128 11.93 18.97 3.92
C PHE A 128 10.89 19.14 5.03
N THR A 129 11.17 20.01 6.00
CA THR A 129 10.27 20.26 7.14
C THR A 129 8.96 20.89 6.66
N GLU A 130 9.03 21.93 5.83
CA GLU A 130 7.87 22.57 5.23
C GLU A 130 7.03 21.59 4.41
N TYR A 131 7.68 20.73 3.61
CA TYR A 131 6.98 19.72 2.82
C TYR A 131 6.21 18.73 3.70
N ILE A 132 6.83 18.25 4.79
CA ILE A 132 6.16 17.33 5.73
C ILE A 132 4.99 18.04 6.44
N ASP A 133 5.19 19.28 6.87
CA ASP A 133 4.13 20.05 7.54
C ASP A 133 2.98 20.36 6.58
N ASP A 134 3.27 20.76 5.36
CA ASP A 134 2.29 20.95 4.29
C ASP A 134 1.48 19.68 4.00
N LEU A 135 2.11 18.50 4.11
CA LEU A 135 1.42 17.24 3.93
C LEU A 135 0.56 16.84 5.13
N LYS A 136 0.94 17.28 6.35
CA LYS A 136 0.15 17.08 7.57
C LYS A 136 -1.04 18.07 7.64
N ILE A 137 -0.87 19.27 7.09
CA ILE A 137 -1.91 20.30 7.03
C ILE A 137 -2.72 20.09 5.74
N ILE A 138 -3.76 19.29 5.81
CA ILE A 138 -4.82 19.27 4.80
C ILE A 138 -5.72 20.46 5.14
N ASP A 139 -5.59 21.58 4.41
CA ASP A 139 -6.61 22.64 4.50
C ASP A 139 -7.85 22.19 3.70
N PRO A 140 -8.89 21.69 4.39
CA PRO A 140 -10.08 21.19 3.73
C PRO A 140 -10.87 22.30 3.03
N LYS A 141 -10.58 23.58 3.29
CA LYS A 141 -11.28 24.73 2.71
C LYS A 141 -10.74 25.15 1.34
N SER A 142 -9.58 24.64 0.91
CA SER A 142 -8.94 25.06 -0.34
C SER A 142 -9.64 24.53 -1.61
N TYR A 143 -10.50 23.50 -1.49
CA TYR A 143 -11.19 22.91 -2.63
C TYR A 143 -12.68 23.09 -2.57
N GLU A 144 -13.21 23.90 -3.51
CA GLU A 144 -14.65 24.06 -3.65
C GLU A 144 -15.28 22.86 -4.38
N VAL A 145 -16.41 22.43 -3.84
CA VAL A 145 -17.21 21.38 -4.49
C VAL A 145 -17.79 21.93 -5.81
N PRO A 146 -17.71 21.20 -6.91
CA PRO A 146 -18.35 21.60 -8.17
C PRO A 146 -19.82 21.98 -7.97
N ASP A 147 -20.27 23.08 -8.58
CA ASP A 147 -21.60 23.65 -8.34
C ASP A 147 -22.75 22.63 -8.54
N SER A 148 -22.62 21.75 -9.53
CA SER A 148 -23.60 20.68 -9.80
C SER A 148 -23.72 19.68 -8.65
N LEU A 149 -22.73 19.58 -7.77
CA LEU A 149 -22.67 18.62 -6.66
C LEU A 149 -22.80 19.25 -5.27
N LYS A 150 -22.81 20.60 -5.15
CA LYS A 150 -22.89 21.30 -3.85
C LYS A 150 -24.07 20.87 -2.97
N HIS A 151 -25.22 20.57 -3.60
CA HIS A 151 -26.44 20.16 -2.89
C HIS A 151 -26.62 18.64 -2.82
N ILE A 152 -25.70 17.87 -3.40
CA ILE A 152 -25.78 16.40 -3.47
C ILE A 152 -24.84 15.78 -2.45
N LEU A 153 -23.63 16.34 -2.30
CA LEU A 153 -22.64 15.77 -1.38
C LEU A 153 -22.98 16.03 0.07
N ARG A 154 -22.94 14.99 0.88
CA ARG A 154 -23.05 15.10 2.34
C ARG A 154 -21.75 15.66 2.93
N PRO A 155 -21.76 16.26 4.14
CA PRO A 155 -20.55 16.85 4.75
C PRO A 155 -19.33 15.94 4.75
N TYR A 156 -19.50 14.67 5.14
CA TYR A 156 -18.39 13.71 5.12
C TYR A 156 -17.89 13.39 3.70
N GLN A 157 -18.76 13.45 2.68
CA GLN A 157 -18.37 13.24 1.28
C GLN A 157 -17.57 14.44 0.76
N VAL A 158 -17.91 15.64 1.21
CA VAL A 158 -17.11 16.86 0.94
C VAL A 158 -15.70 16.70 1.51
N GLU A 159 -15.56 16.27 2.75
CA GLU A 159 -14.24 15.98 3.34
C GLU A 159 -13.45 14.93 2.55
N GLY A 160 -14.12 13.87 2.06
CA GLY A 160 -13.48 12.85 1.23
C GLY A 160 -13.03 13.39 -0.11
N PHE A 161 -13.86 14.19 -0.76
CA PHE A 161 -13.54 14.90 -1.99
C PHE A 161 -12.33 15.85 -1.81
N GLN A 162 -12.29 16.64 -0.75
CA GLN A 162 -11.18 17.54 -0.43
C GLN A 162 -9.88 16.77 -0.19
N TRP A 163 -9.95 15.68 0.57
CA TRP A 163 -8.80 14.80 0.81
C TRP A 163 -8.26 14.18 -0.48
N LEU A 164 -9.13 13.72 -1.38
CA LEU A 164 -8.74 13.20 -2.69
C LEU A 164 -8.03 14.25 -3.54
N ASN A 165 -8.55 15.51 -3.56
CA ASN A 165 -7.90 16.61 -4.27
C ASN A 165 -6.52 16.93 -3.68
N THR A 166 -6.40 16.99 -2.35
CA THR A 166 -5.11 17.22 -1.68
C THR A 166 -4.07 16.18 -2.09
N LEU A 167 -4.44 14.90 -2.10
CA LEU A 167 -3.54 13.84 -2.55
C LEU A 167 -3.13 14.02 -4.01
N CYS A 168 -4.08 14.36 -4.89
CA CYS A 168 -3.76 14.65 -6.29
C CYS A 168 -2.74 15.79 -6.44
N ASP A 169 -2.99 16.93 -5.80
CA ASP A 169 -2.15 18.12 -5.96
C ASP A 169 -0.75 17.92 -5.36
N LYS A 170 -0.63 17.02 -4.37
CA LYS A 170 0.66 16.58 -3.81
C LYS A 170 1.30 15.40 -4.58
N GLY A 171 0.68 14.92 -5.65
CA GLY A 171 1.21 13.81 -6.47
C GLY A 171 1.09 12.42 -5.82
N PHE A 172 0.18 12.25 -4.86
CA PHE A 172 -0.03 11.00 -4.16
C PHE A 172 -1.29 10.25 -4.63
N GLY A 173 -1.27 8.94 -4.40
CA GLY A 173 -2.46 8.11 -4.45
C GLY A 173 -3.02 7.85 -3.05
N GLY A 174 -4.23 7.26 -2.99
CA GLY A 174 -4.85 6.95 -1.70
C GLY A 174 -5.95 5.90 -1.77
N ILE A 175 -6.31 5.39 -0.59
CA ILE A 175 -7.38 4.40 -0.41
C ILE A 175 -8.59 5.10 0.24
N LEU A 176 -9.68 5.23 -0.49
CA LEU A 176 -10.96 5.61 0.07
C LEU A 176 -11.67 4.35 0.57
N ALA A 177 -11.53 4.10 1.87
CA ALA A 177 -11.95 2.87 2.54
C ALA A 177 -13.27 3.01 3.30
N ASP A 178 -14.12 3.93 2.89
CA ASP A 178 -15.44 4.16 3.46
C ASP A 178 -16.30 2.89 3.40
N GLU A 179 -17.11 2.65 4.41
CA GLU A 179 -18.04 1.53 4.45
C GLU A 179 -18.95 1.52 3.22
N MET A 180 -19.39 0.33 2.78
CA MET A 180 -20.29 0.20 1.63
C MET A 180 -21.54 1.08 1.77
N GLY A 181 -21.94 1.78 0.70
CA GLY A 181 -23.11 2.66 0.70
C GLY A 181 -22.85 4.09 1.19
N LEU A 182 -21.62 4.46 1.52
CA LEU A 182 -21.26 5.85 1.87
C LEU A 182 -20.94 6.72 0.64
N GLY A 183 -21.16 6.23 -0.58
CA GLY A 183 -20.99 7.02 -1.80
C GLY A 183 -19.54 7.31 -2.15
N LYS A 184 -18.69 6.26 -2.18
CA LYS A 184 -17.29 6.40 -2.64
C LYS A 184 -17.20 6.87 -4.09
N SER A 185 -18.08 6.38 -4.96
CA SER A 185 -18.11 6.72 -6.38
C SER A 185 -18.42 8.20 -6.60
N VAL A 186 -19.40 8.78 -5.92
CA VAL A 186 -19.72 10.22 -6.10
C VAL A 186 -18.58 11.12 -5.61
N GLN A 187 -17.82 10.71 -4.59
CA GLN A 187 -16.64 11.46 -4.12
C GLN A 187 -15.53 11.45 -5.19
N LEU A 188 -15.31 10.30 -5.86
CA LEU A 188 -14.35 10.20 -6.96
C LEU A 188 -14.84 10.98 -8.20
N ILE A 189 -16.11 10.90 -8.54
CA ILE A 189 -16.71 11.68 -9.65
C ILE A 189 -16.55 13.19 -9.39
N ALA A 190 -16.76 13.64 -8.15
CA ALA A 190 -16.55 15.03 -7.77
C ALA A 190 -15.08 15.47 -7.93
N LEU A 191 -14.12 14.59 -7.58
CA LEU A 191 -12.69 14.83 -7.83
C LEU A 191 -12.43 15.03 -9.32
N LEU A 192 -12.89 14.12 -10.18
CA LEU A 192 -12.64 14.19 -11.62
C LEU A 192 -13.26 15.46 -12.23
N LEU A 193 -14.47 15.81 -11.81
CA LEU A 193 -15.15 17.01 -12.28
C LEU A 193 -14.43 18.29 -11.84
N SER A 194 -13.99 18.38 -10.59
CA SER A 194 -13.23 19.51 -10.08
C SER A 194 -11.89 19.69 -10.79
N ARG A 195 -11.17 18.60 -11.03
CA ARG A 195 -9.90 18.64 -11.77
C ARG A 195 -10.07 19.12 -13.20
N TYR A 196 -11.09 18.63 -13.87
CA TYR A 196 -11.39 19.06 -15.22
C TYR A 196 -11.74 20.57 -15.25
N GLN A 197 -12.62 21.05 -14.38
CA GLN A 197 -13.00 22.45 -14.29
C GLN A 197 -11.81 23.37 -14.00
N ARG A 198 -10.90 22.97 -13.12
CA ARG A 198 -9.67 23.73 -12.82
C ARG A 198 -8.73 23.79 -14.02
N ASN A 199 -8.62 22.73 -14.77
CA ASN A 199 -7.71 22.66 -15.92
C ASN A 199 -8.25 23.37 -17.18
N THR A 200 -9.57 23.54 -17.31
CA THR A 200 -10.23 24.28 -18.40
C THR A 200 -10.45 25.76 -18.05
N GLY A 201 -10.14 26.19 -16.82
CA GLY A 201 -10.18 27.58 -16.38
C GLY A 201 -9.02 28.42 -16.92
N GLU A 202 -9.02 29.74 -16.61
CA GLU A 202 -8.05 30.73 -17.14
C GLU A 202 -6.57 30.40 -16.91
N MET A 203 -6.24 29.51 -15.97
CA MET A 203 -4.87 29.07 -15.66
C MET A 203 -4.53 27.65 -16.12
N GLY A 204 -5.47 26.95 -16.77
CA GLY A 204 -5.26 25.56 -17.20
C GLY A 204 -4.63 25.50 -18.60
N ASP A 205 -3.80 24.48 -18.86
CA ASP A 205 -3.23 24.23 -20.18
C ASP A 205 -4.18 23.48 -21.12
N GLY A 206 -5.38 23.13 -20.65
CA GLY A 206 -6.47 22.50 -21.43
C GLY A 206 -6.28 21.02 -21.74
N SER A 207 -5.17 20.40 -21.36
CA SER A 207 -4.75 19.06 -21.79
C SER A 207 -4.72 18.03 -20.68
N LEU A 208 -5.89 17.70 -20.09
CA LEU A 208 -5.96 16.50 -19.22
C LEU A 208 -6.25 15.26 -20.05
N GLY A 209 -5.38 14.26 -19.95
CA GLY A 209 -5.64 12.94 -20.50
C GLY A 209 -6.92 12.30 -19.93
N PRO A 210 -7.43 11.23 -20.58
CA PRO A 210 -8.62 10.53 -20.10
C PRO A 210 -8.38 9.93 -18.71
N SER A 211 -9.48 9.66 -17.99
CA SER A 211 -9.44 8.90 -16.73
C SER A 211 -9.86 7.45 -16.96
N LEU A 212 -9.46 6.55 -16.06
CA LEU A 212 -9.75 5.12 -16.14
C LEU A 212 -10.35 4.62 -14.83
N ILE A 213 -11.51 3.99 -14.90
CA ILE A 213 -12.12 3.27 -13.77
C ILE A 213 -12.10 1.78 -14.06
N VAL A 214 -11.51 1.01 -13.14
CA VAL A 214 -11.48 -0.44 -13.21
C VAL A 214 -12.31 -0.99 -12.05
N CYS A 215 -13.35 -1.76 -12.37
CA CYS A 215 -14.30 -2.25 -11.37
C CYS A 215 -14.69 -3.71 -11.65
N PRO A 216 -15.40 -4.40 -10.74
CA PRO A 216 -16.05 -5.68 -11.05
C PRO A 216 -16.97 -5.58 -12.27
N ALA A 217 -17.03 -6.64 -13.06
CA ALA A 217 -17.83 -6.65 -14.30
C ALA A 217 -19.32 -6.29 -14.08
N SER A 218 -19.86 -6.64 -12.93
CA SER A 218 -21.24 -6.31 -12.54
C SER A 218 -21.48 -4.81 -12.29
N LEU A 219 -20.43 -4.03 -12.04
CA LEU A 219 -20.54 -2.61 -11.69
C LEU A 219 -20.23 -1.67 -12.86
N VAL A 220 -19.75 -2.18 -13.99
CA VAL A 220 -19.31 -1.36 -15.13
C VAL A 220 -20.42 -0.44 -15.62
N TYR A 221 -21.63 -0.97 -15.82
CA TYR A 221 -22.77 -0.15 -16.28
C TYR A 221 -23.32 0.77 -15.18
N ASN A 222 -23.19 0.37 -13.91
CA ASN A 222 -23.57 1.23 -12.79
C ASN A 222 -22.70 2.48 -12.74
N TRP A 223 -21.38 2.34 -12.94
CA TRP A 223 -20.46 3.47 -13.04
C TRP A 223 -20.84 4.42 -14.19
N GLY A 224 -21.18 3.88 -15.37
CA GLY A 224 -21.68 4.69 -16.49
C GLY A 224 -22.94 5.49 -16.12
N ALA A 225 -23.91 4.85 -15.47
CA ALA A 225 -25.12 5.52 -15.01
C ALA A 225 -24.84 6.60 -13.94
N GLU A 226 -23.89 6.37 -13.03
CA GLU A 226 -23.49 7.37 -12.05
C GLU A 226 -22.84 8.59 -12.70
N PHE A 227 -21.98 8.42 -13.71
CA PHE A 227 -21.43 9.56 -14.48
C PHE A 227 -22.54 10.35 -15.20
N THR A 228 -23.46 9.67 -15.86
CA THR A 228 -24.61 10.34 -16.49
C THR A 228 -25.41 11.17 -15.49
N LYS A 229 -25.54 10.69 -14.26
CA LYS A 229 -26.31 11.36 -13.19
C LYS A 229 -25.55 12.52 -12.55
N PHE A 230 -24.28 12.36 -12.22
CA PHE A 230 -23.52 13.28 -11.38
C PHE A 230 -22.54 14.18 -12.15
N ALA A 231 -22.10 13.74 -13.33
CA ALA A 231 -21.17 14.48 -14.18
C ALA A 231 -21.51 14.31 -15.67
N PRO A 232 -22.69 14.79 -16.12
CA PRO A 232 -23.14 14.60 -17.51
C PRO A 232 -22.25 15.29 -18.55
N SER A 233 -21.34 16.16 -18.13
CA SER A 233 -20.32 16.77 -19.00
C SER A 233 -19.19 15.81 -19.38
N PHE A 234 -19.07 14.65 -18.70
CA PHE A 234 -18.09 13.64 -19.05
C PHE A 234 -18.62 12.67 -20.10
N ASN A 235 -17.79 12.38 -21.08
CA ASN A 235 -17.99 11.24 -21.99
C ASN A 235 -17.60 9.94 -21.27
N ALA A 236 -18.58 9.28 -20.66
CA ALA A 236 -18.39 8.02 -19.94
C ALA A 236 -18.48 6.83 -20.90
N VAL A 237 -17.34 6.27 -21.27
CA VAL A 237 -17.23 5.17 -22.24
C VAL A 237 -17.07 3.83 -21.54
N VAL A 238 -18.10 3.00 -21.62
CA VAL A 238 -18.02 1.60 -21.16
C VAL A 238 -17.24 0.79 -22.19
N VAL A 239 -16.07 0.29 -21.79
CA VAL A 239 -15.19 -0.53 -22.64
C VAL A 239 -15.68 -1.98 -22.61
N ALA A 240 -16.56 -2.33 -23.54
CA ALA A 240 -17.20 -3.64 -23.65
C ALA A 240 -17.28 -4.09 -25.12
N GLY A 241 -17.86 -5.27 -25.38
CA GLY A 241 -18.02 -5.82 -26.73
C GLY A 241 -16.82 -6.61 -27.23
N THR A 242 -16.60 -6.63 -28.54
CA THR A 242 -15.50 -7.32 -29.20
C THR A 242 -14.14 -6.66 -28.93
N LYS A 243 -13.05 -7.38 -29.12
CA LYS A 243 -11.70 -6.84 -28.94
C LYS A 243 -11.45 -5.59 -29.82
N ALA A 244 -11.95 -5.60 -31.06
CA ALA A 244 -11.79 -4.48 -31.98
C ALA A 244 -12.54 -3.23 -31.52
N GLU A 245 -13.75 -3.38 -31.02
CA GLU A 245 -14.55 -2.29 -30.45
C GLU A 245 -13.88 -1.68 -29.24
N ARG A 246 -13.39 -2.52 -28.32
CA ARG A 246 -12.70 -2.07 -27.11
C ARG A 246 -11.40 -1.31 -27.45
N ARG A 247 -10.59 -1.84 -28.36
CA ARG A 247 -9.36 -1.16 -28.83
C ARG A 247 -9.68 0.20 -29.46
N THR A 248 -10.74 0.27 -30.26
CA THR A 248 -11.20 1.53 -30.88
C THR A 248 -11.65 2.53 -29.82
N ALA A 249 -12.40 2.09 -28.80
CA ALA A 249 -12.85 2.94 -27.70
C ALA A 249 -11.68 3.50 -26.91
N ILE A 250 -10.68 2.68 -26.56
CA ILE A 250 -9.47 3.10 -25.86
C ILE A 250 -8.71 4.15 -26.70
N GLY A 251 -8.45 3.86 -27.97
CA GLY A 251 -7.71 4.77 -28.85
C GLY A 251 -8.44 6.10 -29.12
N ARG A 252 -9.78 6.12 -29.10
CA ARG A 252 -10.58 7.36 -29.22
C ARG A 252 -10.49 8.22 -27.98
N ALA A 253 -10.49 7.63 -26.77
CA ALA A 253 -10.43 8.36 -25.52
C ALA A 253 -9.19 9.26 -25.41
N PHE A 254 -8.04 8.80 -25.90
CA PHE A 254 -6.80 9.59 -25.90
C PHE A 254 -6.72 10.68 -26.98
N ARG A 255 -7.70 10.74 -27.88
CA ARG A 255 -7.81 11.76 -28.94
C ARG A 255 -9.00 12.69 -28.74
N ALA A 256 -9.78 12.46 -27.70
CA ALA A 256 -10.96 13.24 -27.42
C ALA A 256 -10.57 14.60 -26.81
N ASP A 257 -11.17 15.67 -27.32
CA ASP A 257 -11.03 17.02 -26.75
C ASP A 257 -11.95 17.23 -25.55
N GLU A 258 -12.93 16.34 -25.36
CA GLU A 258 -13.89 16.37 -24.25
C GLU A 258 -13.42 15.52 -23.06
N PRO A 259 -13.84 15.86 -21.82
CA PRO A 259 -13.49 15.09 -20.64
C PRO A 259 -14.00 13.66 -20.78
N THR A 260 -13.08 12.72 -20.90
CA THR A 260 -13.42 11.32 -21.15
C THR A 260 -13.00 10.43 -19.98
N VAL A 261 -13.89 9.51 -19.58
CA VAL A 261 -13.60 8.45 -18.62
C VAL A 261 -13.88 7.09 -19.25
N LEU A 262 -12.88 6.22 -19.25
CA LEU A 262 -13.03 4.82 -19.62
C LEU A 262 -13.44 4.00 -18.40
N ILE A 263 -14.42 3.14 -18.55
CA ILE A 263 -14.92 2.25 -17.50
C ILE A 263 -14.78 0.81 -18.00
N THR A 264 -13.99 0.00 -17.29
CA THR A 264 -13.72 -1.38 -17.70
C THR A 264 -13.71 -2.34 -16.52
N SER A 265 -13.78 -3.64 -16.80
CA SER A 265 -13.62 -4.65 -15.77
C SER A 265 -12.16 -5.13 -15.64
N TYR A 266 -11.81 -5.66 -14.46
CA TYR A 266 -10.49 -6.24 -14.21
C TYR A 266 -10.09 -7.29 -15.23
N ASP A 267 -11.02 -8.16 -15.64
CA ASP A 267 -10.75 -9.21 -16.63
C ASP A 267 -10.53 -8.68 -18.03
N LEU A 268 -11.29 -7.65 -18.45
CA LEU A 268 -11.13 -7.02 -19.76
C LEU A 268 -9.82 -6.24 -19.80
N LEU A 269 -9.50 -5.44 -18.77
CA LEU A 269 -8.23 -4.76 -18.70
C LEU A 269 -7.06 -5.74 -18.80
N ARG A 270 -7.10 -6.85 -18.07
CA ARG A 270 -6.06 -7.90 -18.16
C ARG A 270 -5.90 -8.48 -19.55
N ARG A 271 -6.99 -8.64 -20.29
CA ARG A 271 -6.98 -9.17 -21.68
C ARG A 271 -6.44 -8.19 -22.69
N ASP A 272 -6.69 -6.91 -22.45
CA ASP A 272 -6.41 -5.83 -23.39
C ASP A 272 -5.28 -4.90 -22.89
N VAL A 273 -4.43 -5.38 -21.95
CA VAL A 273 -3.39 -4.54 -21.30
C VAL A 273 -2.47 -3.86 -22.30
N ASP A 274 -2.14 -4.51 -23.40
CA ASP A 274 -1.30 -3.96 -24.46
C ASP A 274 -1.92 -2.74 -25.13
N ASP A 275 -3.26 -2.68 -25.24
CA ASP A 275 -3.97 -1.54 -25.80
C ASP A 275 -3.99 -0.34 -24.82
N TYR A 276 -3.94 -0.60 -23.48
CA TYR A 276 -3.87 0.44 -22.45
C TYR A 276 -2.45 0.98 -22.22
N THR A 277 -1.43 0.22 -22.60
CA THR A 277 -0.02 0.60 -22.44
C THR A 277 0.64 1.02 -23.74
N ALA A 278 -0.10 1.03 -24.85
CA ALA A 278 0.41 1.40 -26.15
C ALA A 278 0.83 2.88 -26.21
N ASN A 279 1.89 3.19 -26.97
CA ASN A 279 2.32 4.55 -27.29
C ASN A 279 2.65 5.45 -26.07
N GLU A 280 3.10 4.86 -24.96
CA GLU A 280 3.41 5.58 -23.71
C GLU A 280 2.22 6.41 -23.18
N GLN A 281 1.00 6.01 -23.52
CA GLN A 281 -0.23 6.66 -23.10
C GLN A 281 -0.35 6.66 -21.58
N ARG A 282 -0.79 7.81 -21.04
CA ARG A 282 -0.92 8.00 -19.60
C ARG A 282 -2.31 8.53 -19.27
N PHE A 283 -2.95 7.92 -18.30
CA PHE A 283 -4.23 8.40 -17.76
C PHE A 283 -4.00 9.51 -16.74
N ASN A 284 -4.89 10.49 -16.69
CA ASN A 284 -4.86 11.51 -15.64
C ASN A 284 -5.12 10.87 -14.26
N VAL A 285 -6.25 10.21 -14.13
CA VAL A 285 -6.62 9.49 -12.90
C VAL A 285 -6.98 8.05 -13.26
N MET A 286 -6.38 7.09 -12.53
CA MET A 286 -6.79 5.69 -12.56
C MET A 286 -7.36 5.31 -11.20
N ALA A 287 -8.60 4.84 -11.17
CA ALA A 287 -9.25 4.39 -9.95
C ALA A 287 -9.66 2.91 -10.04
N LEU A 288 -9.41 2.18 -8.95
CA LEU A 288 -9.84 0.80 -8.79
C LEU A 288 -11.01 0.75 -7.83
N ASP A 289 -12.15 0.27 -8.29
CA ASP A 289 -13.26 -0.06 -7.40
C ASP A 289 -13.19 -1.50 -6.96
N GLU A 290 -13.54 -1.77 -5.69
CA GLU A 290 -13.31 -3.06 -5.05
C GLU A 290 -11.85 -3.53 -5.18
N ALA A 291 -10.92 -2.67 -4.76
CA ALA A 291 -9.47 -2.86 -4.96
C ALA A 291 -8.90 -4.17 -4.38
N GLN A 292 -9.65 -4.91 -3.55
CA GLN A 292 -9.26 -6.25 -3.11
C GLN A 292 -9.07 -7.25 -4.27
N TYR A 293 -9.52 -6.94 -5.48
CA TYR A 293 -9.22 -7.75 -6.67
C TYR A 293 -7.71 -7.84 -6.97
N ILE A 294 -6.93 -6.86 -6.54
CA ILE A 294 -5.46 -6.85 -6.70
C ILE A 294 -4.71 -7.19 -5.40
N LYS A 295 -5.37 -7.69 -4.37
CA LYS A 295 -4.74 -8.03 -3.07
C LYS A 295 -3.57 -9.00 -3.17
N ASN A 296 -3.57 -9.89 -4.14
CA ASN A 296 -2.44 -10.76 -4.43
C ASN A 296 -1.62 -10.20 -5.60
N HIS A 297 -0.44 -9.68 -5.29
CA HIS A 297 0.49 -9.04 -6.24
C HIS A 297 1.01 -9.98 -7.35
N THR A 298 0.95 -11.30 -7.14
CA THR A 298 1.47 -12.29 -8.11
C THR A 298 0.50 -12.57 -9.26
N THR A 299 -0.77 -12.20 -9.10
CA THR A 299 -1.82 -12.48 -10.08
C THR A 299 -1.62 -11.71 -11.40
N LYS A 300 -2.10 -12.30 -12.50
CA LYS A 300 -2.08 -11.63 -13.80
C LYS A 300 -2.89 -10.33 -13.81
N ILE A 301 -3.98 -10.26 -13.03
CA ILE A 301 -4.80 -9.07 -12.87
C ILE A 301 -3.99 -7.96 -12.21
N ALA A 302 -3.36 -8.23 -11.06
CA ALA A 302 -2.57 -7.24 -10.35
C ALA A 302 -1.42 -6.71 -11.21
N LYS A 303 -0.73 -7.57 -11.95
CA LYS A 303 0.34 -7.18 -12.87
C LYS A 303 -0.15 -6.31 -14.01
N ALA A 304 -1.29 -6.65 -14.62
CA ALA A 304 -1.89 -5.87 -15.71
C ALA A 304 -2.31 -4.47 -15.23
N VAL A 305 -2.99 -4.38 -14.09
CA VAL A 305 -3.42 -3.11 -13.49
C VAL A 305 -2.23 -2.20 -13.19
N LYS A 306 -1.15 -2.76 -12.63
CA LYS A 306 0.07 -2.00 -12.29
C LYS A 306 0.86 -1.53 -13.51
N ALA A 307 0.73 -2.22 -14.65
CA ALA A 307 1.40 -1.85 -15.90
C ALA A 307 0.82 -0.60 -16.55
N VAL A 308 -0.45 -0.27 -16.29
CA VAL A 308 -1.11 0.91 -16.87
C VAL A 308 -0.53 2.18 -16.24
N ALA A 309 -0.07 3.12 -17.06
CA ALA A 309 0.47 4.39 -16.60
C ALA A 309 -0.65 5.38 -16.26
N ALA A 310 -0.54 6.03 -15.10
CA ALA A 310 -1.45 7.10 -14.67
C ALA A 310 -0.68 8.09 -13.78
N ASP A 311 -1.13 9.37 -13.81
CA ASP A 311 -0.54 10.42 -12.96
C ASP A 311 -0.99 10.26 -11.52
N HIS A 312 -2.27 9.97 -11.30
CA HIS A 312 -2.85 9.76 -9.99
C HIS A 312 -3.57 8.42 -9.92
N ARG A 313 -3.39 7.71 -8.82
CA ARG A 313 -3.98 6.39 -8.63
C ARG A 313 -4.77 6.33 -7.33
N PHE A 314 -6.00 5.86 -7.38
CA PHE A 314 -6.86 5.70 -6.22
C PHE A 314 -7.43 4.29 -6.12
N ALA A 315 -7.66 3.85 -4.90
CA ALA A 315 -8.30 2.58 -4.60
C ALA A 315 -9.57 2.84 -3.77
N LEU A 316 -10.69 2.31 -4.24
CA LEU A 316 -11.96 2.34 -3.51
C LEU A 316 -12.23 0.93 -2.99
N THR A 317 -12.52 0.80 -1.71
CA THR A 317 -12.85 -0.50 -1.12
C THR A 317 -13.63 -0.31 0.18
N GLY A 318 -14.55 -1.21 0.49
CA GLY A 318 -15.20 -1.26 1.81
C GLY A 318 -14.35 -2.01 2.85
N THR A 319 -13.35 -2.77 2.40
CA THR A 319 -12.55 -3.69 3.23
C THR A 319 -11.06 -3.59 2.88
N PRO A 320 -10.37 -2.53 3.35
CA PRO A 320 -8.99 -2.23 2.91
C PRO A 320 -7.96 -3.28 3.34
N ILE A 321 -8.21 -3.97 4.46
CA ILE A 321 -7.34 -5.03 4.99
C ILE A 321 -8.23 -6.07 5.64
N GLU A 322 -8.46 -7.19 4.96
CA GLU A 322 -9.29 -8.25 5.52
C GLU A 322 -8.47 -9.22 6.36
N ASN A 323 -7.35 -9.72 5.83
CA ASN A 323 -6.68 -10.86 6.45
C ASN A 323 -5.16 -10.74 6.59
N ARG A 324 -4.46 -10.06 5.67
CA ARG A 324 -2.98 -10.05 5.63
C ARG A 324 -2.42 -8.69 5.25
N LEU A 325 -1.26 -8.38 5.81
CA LEU A 325 -0.51 -7.15 5.47
C LEU A 325 0.01 -7.17 4.02
N SER A 326 0.23 -8.36 3.44
CA SER A 326 0.56 -8.50 2.01
C SER A 326 -0.51 -7.94 1.07
N GLU A 327 -1.79 -7.93 1.48
CA GLU A 327 -2.88 -7.30 0.72
C GLU A 327 -2.70 -5.79 0.67
N LEU A 328 -2.36 -5.18 1.81
CA LEU A 328 -2.04 -3.75 1.92
C LEU A 328 -0.85 -3.39 1.03
N TRP A 329 0.24 -4.17 1.11
CA TRP A 329 1.41 -3.95 0.27
C TRP A 329 1.05 -3.94 -1.22
N SER A 330 0.24 -4.89 -1.68
CA SER A 330 -0.13 -4.98 -3.09
C SER A 330 -0.94 -3.78 -3.57
N ILE A 331 -1.81 -3.22 -2.72
CA ILE A 331 -2.59 -2.02 -3.05
C ILE A 331 -1.67 -0.80 -3.06
N PHE A 332 -0.78 -0.65 -2.08
CA PHE A 332 0.17 0.48 -2.06
C PHE A 332 1.19 0.44 -3.20
N ASP A 333 1.61 -0.76 -3.63
CA ASP A 333 2.48 -0.92 -4.80
C ASP A 333 1.78 -0.50 -6.12
N PHE A 334 0.43 -0.58 -6.17
CA PHE A 334 -0.35 0.05 -7.23
C PHE A 334 -0.43 1.58 -7.06
N LEU A 335 -0.78 2.08 -5.87
CA LEU A 335 -1.02 3.50 -5.62
C LEU A 335 0.26 4.34 -5.77
N MET A 336 1.32 3.91 -5.13
CA MET A 336 2.60 4.60 -5.02
C MET A 336 3.74 3.57 -5.05
N PRO A 337 4.18 3.14 -6.24
CA PRO A 337 5.23 2.14 -6.38
C PRO A 337 6.48 2.52 -5.59
N GLY A 338 6.98 1.59 -4.79
CA GLY A 338 8.18 1.78 -3.99
C GLY A 338 7.99 2.44 -2.61
N LEU A 339 6.81 2.97 -2.26
CA LEU A 339 6.57 3.56 -0.93
C LEU A 339 6.88 2.56 0.20
N LEU A 340 6.41 1.33 0.08
CA LEU A 340 6.63 0.27 1.07
C LEU A 340 7.85 -0.62 0.76
N GLY A 341 8.68 -0.25 -0.20
CA GLY A 341 9.82 -1.04 -0.65
C GLY A 341 9.44 -2.32 -1.38
N SER A 342 10.42 -3.23 -1.57
CA SER A 342 10.15 -4.54 -2.18
C SER A 342 9.29 -5.42 -1.26
N TYR A 343 8.49 -6.34 -1.85
CA TYR A 343 7.65 -7.25 -1.06
C TYR A 343 8.45 -8.09 -0.06
N LYS A 344 9.64 -8.55 -0.44
CA LYS A 344 10.50 -9.34 0.44
C LYS A 344 10.83 -8.57 1.74
N ARG A 345 11.24 -7.29 1.62
CA ARG A 345 11.53 -6.44 2.78
C ARG A 345 10.30 -6.11 3.60
N PHE A 346 9.19 -5.78 2.93
CA PHE A 346 7.93 -5.54 3.62
C PHE A 346 7.50 -6.75 4.45
N HIS A 347 7.65 -7.95 3.90
CA HIS A 347 7.37 -9.21 4.58
C HIS A 347 8.27 -9.40 5.81
N GLU A 348 9.58 -9.23 5.65
CA GLU A 348 10.57 -9.39 6.73
C GLU A 348 10.39 -8.33 7.83
N ARG A 349 10.14 -7.08 7.44
CA ARG A 349 10.11 -5.93 8.36
C ARG A 349 8.77 -5.76 9.07
N TYR A 350 7.66 -5.97 8.38
CA TYR A 350 6.32 -5.67 8.89
C TYR A 350 5.46 -6.93 9.08
N GLU A 351 5.37 -7.79 8.07
CA GLU A 351 4.43 -8.90 8.10
C GLU A 351 4.85 -10.00 9.09
N LEU A 352 6.09 -10.43 9.09
CA LEU A 352 6.59 -11.46 10.00
C LEU A 352 6.49 -11.05 11.48
N PRO A 353 7.01 -9.88 11.93
CA PRO A 353 6.93 -9.49 13.33
C PRO A 353 5.48 -9.37 13.84
N ILE A 354 4.59 -8.79 13.03
CA ILE A 354 3.18 -8.58 13.40
C ILE A 354 2.40 -9.91 13.40
N SER A 355 2.62 -10.80 12.41
CA SER A 355 1.93 -12.09 12.33
C SER A 355 2.38 -13.07 13.41
N ASN A 356 3.67 -13.11 13.74
CA ASN A 356 4.20 -13.96 14.80
C ASN A 356 3.66 -13.55 16.18
N ALA A 357 3.50 -12.25 16.43
CA ALA A 357 2.89 -11.77 17.67
C ALA A 357 1.40 -12.19 17.77
N ARG A 358 0.65 -12.15 16.66
CA ARG A 358 -0.76 -12.61 16.62
C ARG A 358 -0.89 -14.13 16.78
N ALA A 359 0.04 -14.90 16.25
CA ALA A 359 0.03 -16.36 16.39
C ALA A 359 0.33 -16.80 17.85
N ALA A 360 1.20 -16.08 18.54
CA ALA A 360 1.50 -16.33 19.95
C ALA A 360 0.30 -16.02 20.88
N ASP A 361 -0.56 -15.07 20.48
CA ASP A 361 -1.75 -14.65 21.23
C ASP A 361 -2.95 -15.65 21.14
N GLY A 362 -2.93 -16.53 20.13
CA GLY A 362 -4.05 -17.45 19.82
C GLY A 362 -3.98 -18.83 20.47
N SER A 363 -2.93 -19.16 21.23
CA SER A 363 -2.67 -20.56 21.59
C SER A 363 -3.22 -21.05 22.93
N THR A 364 -3.67 -20.19 23.86
CA THR A 364 -4.39 -20.64 25.10
C THR A 364 -5.28 -19.54 25.68
N ALA A 365 -6.42 -19.96 26.28
CA ALA A 365 -7.35 -19.05 26.99
C ALA A 365 -6.71 -18.36 28.22
N GLU A 366 -5.63 -18.90 28.75
CA GLU A 366 -4.83 -18.33 29.84
C GLU A 366 -3.78 -17.33 29.34
N GLY A 367 -3.39 -17.39 28.06
CA GLY A 367 -2.48 -16.43 27.39
C GLY A 367 -3.09 -15.04 27.21
N ARG A 368 -4.42 -14.90 27.24
CA ARG A 368 -5.09 -13.59 27.13
C ARG A 368 -4.85 -12.65 28.32
N ALA A 369 -4.50 -13.20 29.48
CA ALA A 369 -4.18 -12.40 30.68
C ALA A 369 -2.68 -12.04 30.78
N ALA A 370 -1.81 -12.70 30.00
CA ALA A 370 -0.37 -12.53 30.00
C ALA A 370 0.21 -12.04 28.66
N ALA A 371 -0.66 -11.57 27.74
CA ALA A 371 -0.23 -10.94 26.49
C ALA A 371 0.56 -9.64 26.80
N GLN A 372 1.81 -9.80 27.21
CA GLN A 372 2.83 -8.78 27.02
C GLN A 372 2.89 -8.57 25.50
N VAL A 373 2.18 -7.51 25.04
CA VAL A 373 2.25 -7.03 23.65
C VAL A 373 3.73 -7.02 23.29
N ASN A 374 4.13 -7.88 22.34
CA ASN A 374 5.53 -7.90 21.91
C ASN A 374 5.90 -6.45 21.53
N PRO A 375 6.75 -5.77 22.30
CA PRO A 375 6.98 -4.33 22.15
C PRO A 375 7.52 -4.00 20.76
N GLU A 376 8.22 -4.94 20.14
CA GLU A 376 8.71 -4.82 18.78
C GLU A 376 7.56 -4.84 17.75
N ALA A 377 6.64 -5.79 17.85
CA ALA A 377 5.48 -5.86 16.97
C ALA A 377 4.58 -4.62 17.09
N ALA A 378 4.40 -4.11 18.32
CA ALA A 378 3.64 -2.88 18.55
C ALA A 378 4.35 -1.65 17.97
N ARG A 379 5.67 -1.59 18.06
CA ARG A 379 6.47 -0.52 17.45
C ARG A 379 6.36 -0.57 15.93
N VAL A 380 6.59 -1.73 15.33
CA VAL A 380 6.51 -1.95 13.89
C VAL A 380 5.10 -1.66 13.34
N SER A 381 4.05 -2.05 14.05
CA SER A 381 2.68 -1.74 13.70
C SER A 381 2.40 -0.23 13.70
N ARG A 382 2.87 0.50 14.71
CA ARG A 382 2.74 1.96 14.77
C ARG A 382 3.52 2.65 13.65
N GLN A 383 4.74 2.20 13.34
CA GLN A 383 5.51 2.72 12.22
C GLN A 383 4.77 2.55 10.88
N LEU A 384 4.22 1.35 10.62
CA LEU A 384 3.43 1.11 9.42
C LEU A 384 2.18 1.99 9.39
N GLN A 385 1.46 2.11 10.51
CA GLN A 385 0.29 3.00 10.60
C GLN A 385 0.62 4.46 10.33
N SER A 386 1.71 4.98 10.87
CA SER A 386 2.15 6.36 10.60
C SER A 386 2.47 6.57 9.13
N LEU A 387 3.12 5.58 8.49
CA LEU A 387 3.50 5.66 7.09
C LEU A 387 2.31 5.65 6.14
N VAL A 388 1.32 4.76 6.38
CA VAL A 388 0.20 4.56 5.44
C VAL A 388 -1.07 5.32 5.84
N GLY A 389 -1.18 5.73 7.09
CA GLY A 389 -2.42 6.26 7.67
C GLY A 389 -2.95 7.51 6.97
N VAL A 390 -2.07 8.40 6.55
CA VAL A 390 -2.42 9.64 5.83
C VAL A 390 -3.01 9.36 4.43
N PHE A 391 -2.70 8.20 3.86
CA PHE A 391 -3.16 7.76 2.53
C PHE A 391 -4.40 6.86 2.59
N ILE A 392 -4.98 6.65 3.77
CA ILE A 392 -6.19 5.83 3.95
C ILE A 392 -7.26 6.64 4.66
N LYS A 393 -8.37 6.90 3.97
CA LYS A 393 -9.54 7.52 4.59
C LYS A 393 -10.64 6.49 4.76
N ARG A 394 -11.01 6.20 6.02
CA ARG A 394 -12.03 5.21 6.37
C ARG A 394 -13.05 5.79 7.33
N ARG A 395 -14.32 5.68 6.99
CA ARG A 395 -15.45 6.07 7.84
C ARG A 395 -16.46 4.93 7.89
N LEU A 396 -17.07 4.76 9.05
CA LEU A 396 -18.14 3.82 9.28
C LEU A 396 -19.51 4.52 9.19
N LYS A 397 -20.56 3.81 8.81
CA LYS A 397 -21.93 4.34 8.79
C LYS A 397 -22.35 4.91 10.12
N SER A 398 -22.02 4.22 11.21
CA SER A 398 -22.31 4.65 12.58
C SER A 398 -21.65 5.99 12.97
N GLN A 399 -20.58 6.38 12.30
CA GLN A 399 -19.87 7.64 12.56
C GLN A 399 -20.44 8.83 11.80
N VAL A 400 -21.00 8.60 10.61
CA VAL A 400 -21.36 9.66 9.67
C VAL A 400 -22.84 9.74 9.33
N LEU A 401 -23.62 8.71 9.63
CA LEU A 401 -25.05 8.63 9.38
C LEU A 401 -25.80 8.43 10.73
N THR A 402 -25.75 9.48 11.56
CA THR A 402 -26.37 9.49 12.89
C THR A 402 -27.90 9.34 12.85
N ASP A 403 -28.52 9.62 11.70
CA ASP A 403 -29.97 9.54 11.50
C ASP A 403 -30.46 8.12 11.18
N LEU A 404 -29.55 7.16 10.97
CA LEU A 404 -29.94 5.78 10.74
C LEU A 404 -30.29 5.09 12.06
N PRO A 405 -31.38 4.30 12.08
CA PRO A 405 -31.69 3.46 13.24
C PRO A 405 -30.59 2.42 13.47
N ASP A 406 -30.47 1.98 14.70
CA ASP A 406 -29.53 0.92 15.06
C ASP A 406 -29.75 -0.34 14.22
N LYS A 407 -28.65 -1.02 13.88
CA LYS A 407 -28.71 -2.29 13.15
C LYS A 407 -29.37 -3.35 14.01
N LEU A 408 -30.54 -3.81 13.61
CA LEU A 408 -31.21 -4.95 14.23
C LEU A 408 -30.64 -6.26 13.67
N GLU A 409 -30.00 -7.04 14.51
CA GLU A 409 -29.52 -8.38 14.16
C GLU A 409 -30.45 -9.41 14.86
N THR A 410 -31.12 -10.22 14.04
CA THR A 410 -31.94 -11.33 14.51
C THR A 410 -31.29 -12.65 14.16
N THR A 411 -31.00 -13.47 15.15
CA THR A 411 -30.48 -14.81 14.93
C THR A 411 -31.64 -15.80 14.93
N LEU A 412 -31.90 -16.40 13.77
CA LEU A 412 -32.84 -17.49 13.63
C LEU A 412 -32.11 -18.82 13.80
N THR A 413 -32.42 -19.55 14.84
CA THR A 413 -31.87 -20.88 15.11
C THR A 413 -32.80 -21.96 14.59
N VAL A 414 -32.29 -22.76 13.66
CA VAL A 414 -33.03 -23.89 13.07
C VAL A 414 -32.35 -25.20 13.47
N ARG A 415 -33.14 -26.19 13.86
CA ARG A 415 -32.66 -27.54 14.19
C ARG A 415 -32.78 -28.44 12.96
N LEU A 416 -31.68 -29.08 12.60
CA LEU A 416 -31.69 -30.09 11.56
C LEU A 416 -32.58 -31.27 11.99
N ALA A 417 -33.41 -31.77 11.08
CA ALA A 417 -34.36 -32.87 11.33
C ALA A 417 -34.17 -33.97 10.27
N GLY A 418 -34.82 -35.11 10.46
CA GLY A 418 -34.95 -36.19 9.50
C GLY A 418 -33.62 -36.70 8.92
N GLU A 419 -33.60 -36.85 7.61
CA GLU A 419 -32.44 -37.31 6.84
C GLU A 419 -31.28 -36.29 6.86
N GLN A 420 -31.57 -34.98 6.82
CA GLN A 420 -30.58 -33.91 6.89
C GLN A 420 -29.73 -34.03 8.17
N ARG A 421 -30.32 -34.28 9.31
CA ARG A 421 -29.64 -34.49 10.60
C ARG A 421 -28.71 -35.71 10.55
N LYS A 422 -29.18 -36.83 9.95
CA LYS A 422 -28.38 -38.07 9.84
C LYS A 422 -27.16 -37.87 8.94
N LEU A 423 -27.33 -37.21 7.82
CA LEU A 423 -26.25 -36.90 6.90
C LEU A 423 -25.22 -35.98 7.56
N TYR A 424 -25.68 -34.92 8.26
CA TYR A 424 -24.78 -34.02 8.98
C TYR A 424 -23.94 -34.77 10.02
N ALA A 425 -24.58 -35.60 10.85
CA ALA A 425 -23.92 -36.38 11.91
C ALA A 425 -22.88 -37.38 11.32
N ALA A 426 -23.19 -38.01 10.20
CA ALA A 426 -22.25 -38.90 9.51
C ALA A 426 -21.01 -38.18 9.00
N HIS A 427 -21.19 -37.00 8.40
CA HIS A 427 -20.05 -36.18 7.93
C HIS A 427 -19.25 -35.59 9.10
N GLU A 428 -19.91 -35.17 10.19
CA GLU A 428 -19.25 -34.69 11.40
C GLU A 428 -18.36 -35.78 12.02
N GLN A 429 -18.89 -36.99 12.14
CA GLN A 429 -18.14 -38.13 12.68
C GLN A 429 -16.95 -38.48 11.80
N ARG A 430 -17.12 -38.46 10.49
CA ARG A 430 -16.04 -38.68 9.54
C ARG A 430 -14.94 -37.62 9.67
N LEU A 431 -15.31 -36.36 9.82
CA LEU A 431 -14.36 -35.26 10.02
C LEU A 431 -13.58 -35.41 11.33
N ARG A 432 -14.29 -35.79 12.44
CA ARG A 432 -13.61 -36.08 13.72
C ARG A 432 -12.58 -37.17 13.59
N MET A 433 -12.90 -38.30 12.95
CA MET A 433 -11.97 -39.41 12.73
C MET A 433 -10.76 -38.97 11.90
N GLN A 434 -10.96 -38.11 10.88
CA GLN A 434 -9.86 -37.58 10.08
C GLN A 434 -8.94 -36.65 10.88
N LEU A 435 -9.49 -35.86 11.80
CA LEU A 435 -8.71 -34.99 12.67
C LEU A 435 -7.90 -35.77 13.71
N GLU A 436 -8.49 -36.84 14.27
CA GLU A 436 -7.81 -37.70 15.25
C GLU A 436 -6.66 -38.53 14.65
N HIS A 437 -6.71 -38.83 13.35
CA HIS A 437 -5.69 -39.63 12.67
C HIS A 437 -4.70 -38.79 11.85
N SER A 438 -4.76 -37.46 11.88
CA SER A 438 -3.83 -36.59 11.18
C SER A 438 -2.56 -36.36 12.03
N GLU A 439 -1.46 -37.07 11.68
CA GLU A 439 -0.14 -36.77 12.21
C GLU A 439 0.36 -35.41 11.69
N GLU A 440 1.18 -34.70 12.50
CA GLU A 440 1.65 -33.33 12.22
C GLU A 440 2.44 -33.20 10.88
N ALA A 441 3.00 -34.28 10.38
CA ALA A 441 3.83 -34.28 9.17
C ALA A 441 3.05 -34.03 7.86
N ASP A 442 1.73 -34.19 7.82
CA ASP A 442 0.90 -34.12 6.61
C ASP A 442 -0.14 -32.98 6.64
N PHE A 443 0.19 -31.92 7.42
CA PHE A 443 -0.75 -30.84 7.76
C PHE A 443 -1.33 -30.09 6.55
N ASN A 444 -0.57 -29.91 5.47
CA ASN A 444 -1.05 -29.14 4.29
C ASN A 444 -2.03 -29.95 3.43
N THR A 445 -1.82 -31.25 3.25
CA THR A 445 -2.74 -32.15 2.55
C THR A 445 -4.01 -32.38 3.38
N SER A 446 -3.85 -32.50 4.69
CA SER A 446 -4.96 -32.62 5.66
C SER A 446 -5.85 -31.38 5.68
N LYS A 447 -5.30 -30.16 5.58
CA LYS A 447 -6.09 -28.91 5.50
C LYS A 447 -7.08 -28.86 4.35
N ILE A 448 -6.67 -29.30 3.15
CA ILE A 448 -7.55 -29.31 1.98
C ILE A 448 -8.71 -30.28 2.18
N ARG A 449 -8.44 -31.47 2.75
CA ARG A 449 -9.46 -32.47 3.03
C ARG A 449 -10.45 -32.00 4.11
N ILE A 450 -9.93 -31.39 5.19
CA ILE A 450 -10.74 -30.79 6.25
C ILE A 450 -11.65 -29.70 5.69
N LEU A 451 -11.11 -28.80 4.86
CA LEU A 451 -11.87 -27.73 4.22
C LEU A 451 -12.96 -28.27 3.29
N ALA A 452 -12.67 -29.35 2.56
CA ALA A 452 -13.66 -30.02 1.71
C ALA A 452 -14.80 -30.62 2.53
N GLU A 453 -14.53 -31.28 3.69
CA GLU A 453 -15.57 -31.83 4.57
C GLU A 453 -16.37 -30.71 5.26
N LEU A 454 -15.74 -29.62 5.72
CA LEU A 454 -16.45 -28.46 6.25
C LEU A 454 -17.38 -27.82 5.21
N THR A 455 -16.94 -27.81 3.92
CA THR A 455 -17.77 -27.32 2.82
C THR A 455 -19.00 -28.22 2.62
N LYS A 456 -18.83 -29.54 2.69
CA LYS A 456 -19.96 -30.49 2.62
C LYS A 456 -20.92 -30.33 3.77
N LEU A 457 -20.43 -30.19 5.01
CA LEU A 457 -21.27 -29.90 6.17
C LEU A 457 -22.10 -28.62 5.97
N ARG A 458 -21.47 -27.55 5.44
CA ARG A 458 -22.19 -26.32 5.10
C ARG A 458 -23.25 -26.53 4.02
N GLN A 459 -22.95 -27.32 2.98
CA GLN A 459 -23.90 -27.65 1.93
C GLN A 459 -25.09 -28.44 2.48
N ILE A 460 -24.86 -29.44 3.35
CA ILE A 460 -25.91 -30.19 4.00
C ILE A 460 -26.80 -29.26 4.86
N CYS A 461 -26.23 -28.29 5.57
CA CYS A 461 -27.00 -27.31 6.34
C CYS A 461 -27.89 -26.43 5.44
N CYS A 462 -27.44 -26.14 4.22
CA CYS A 462 -28.21 -25.35 3.24
C CYS A 462 -29.31 -26.18 2.60
N ASP A 463 -28.95 -27.29 1.95
CA ASP A 463 -29.86 -28.25 1.34
C ASP A 463 -29.10 -29.57 1.09
N PRO A 464 -29.56 -30.71 1.64
CA PRO A 464 -28.91 -32.01 1.42
C PRO A 464 -28.77 -32.37 -0.08
N ARG A 465 -29.69 -31.89 -0.92
CA ARG A 465 -29.66 -32.16 -2.38
C ARG A 465 -28.48 -31.53 -3.12
N LEU A 466 -27.77 -30.60 -2.49
CA LEU A 466 -26.52 -30.08 -3.05
C LEU A 466 -25.39 -31.12 -3.10
N LEU A 467 -25.49 -32.18 -2.30
CA LEU A 467 -24.55 -33.31 -2.27
C LEU A 467 -25.17 -34.63 -2.73
N TYR A 468 -26.45 -34.84 -2.42
CA TYR A 468 -27.19 -36.08 -2.65
C TYR A 468 -28.46 -35.75 -3.40
N ALA A 469 -28.46 -35.94 -4.72
CA ALA A 469 -29.59 -35.60 -5.60
C ALA A 469 -30.91 -36.32 -5.19
N ASP A 470 -30.79 -37.50 -4.59
CA ASP A 470 -31.93 -38.35 -4.20
C ASP A 470 -32.42 -38.09 -2.77
N ALA A 471 -31.85 -37.09 -2.07
CA ALA A 471 -32.30 -36.76 -0.71
C ALA A 471 -33.77 -36.32 -0.71
N LYS A 472 -34.58 -36.96 0.12
CA LYS A 472 -36.05 -36.81 0.13
C LYS A 472 -36.52 -35.67 1.02
N ASP A 473 -35.76 -35.31 2.05
CA ASP A 473 -36.13 -34.27 2.99
C ASP A 473 -35.93 -32.87 2.43
N GLN A 474 -36.87 -31.98 2.68
CA GLN A 474 -36.70 -30.55 2.43
C GLN A 474 -35.70 -29.95 3.42
N SER A 475 -35.00 -28.90 2.99
CA SER A 475 -34.11 -28.17 3.90
C SER A 475 -34.86 -27.59 5.09
N ALA A 476 -34.25 -27.67 6.28
CA ALA A 476 -34.74 -27.02 7.48
C ALA A 476 -34.59 -25.49 7.46
N LYS A 477 -33.89 -24.95 6.45
CA LYS A 477 -33.59 -23.52 6.31
C LYS A 477 -34.61 -22.82 5.41
#